data_5fe24b7259f28a459905838dee7efcb6
#
_entry.id   5fe24b7259f28a459905838dee7efcb6
#
_cell.length_a   1.000
_cell.length_b   1.000
_cell.length_c   1.000
_cell.angle_alpha   90.00
_cell.angle_beta   90.00
_cell.angle_gamma   90.00
#
_symmetry.space_group_name_H-M   'P 1'
#
loop_
_entity.id
_entity.type
_entity.pdbx_description
1 polymer ?
#
loop_
_entity_poly.entity_id
_entity_poly.type
_entity_poly.pdbx_seq_one_letter_code
_entity_poly.pdbx_strand_id
1 'polypeptide(L)'
;MNEIMYKATSQGGIITTAEFPNQSDYQKIVRAKERGELIRVRHGVYAVPDALFNTMIDIERIVPNGIVCLYNAWAYHQLSTVVPPSFCVAIEAKRKVAMPPTLPIELYYWKKENLEFGVMDVEMSGYNIRMTDMERSVCDAVKYRNKIGLEVCSEVIRNYLKKQNRNLIQLAEYAKRLRVANILKNYLEIAIE
;
A
#
# COMPACT_ATOMS: atom_id res chain seq x y z
N MET A 1 27.67 18.62 -4.07
CA MET A 1 26.42 17.83 -4.13
C MET A 1 25.41 18.70 -4.87
N ASN A 2 24.78 18.19 -5.94
CA ASN A 2 23.82 18.97 -6.74
C ASN A 2 22.58 19.25 -5.88
N GLU A 3 22.02 20.46 -5.95
CA GLU A 3 20.84 20.91 -5.20
C GLU A 3 19.67 19.91 -5.30
N ILE A 4 19.48 19.31 -6.50
CA ILE A 4 18.45 18.28 -6.74
C ILE A 4 18.73 17.01 -5.94
N MET A 5 19.97 16.55 -5.89
CA MET A 5 20.35 15.37 -5.11
C MET A 5 20.26 15.63 -3.61
N TYR A 6 20.62 16.83 -3.16
CA TYR A 6 20.44 17.23 -1.76
C TYR A 6 18.95 17.20 -1.37
N LYS A 7 18.10 17.81 -2.21
CA LYS A 7 16.64 17.81 -1.98
C LYS A 7 16.05 16.41 -2.04
N ALA A 8 16.49 15.58 -3.00
CA ALA A 8 16.06 14.19 -3.08
C ALA A 8 16.39 13.43 -1.79
N THR A 9 17.63 13.49 -1.34
CA THR A 9 18.09 12.77 -0.14
C THR A 9 17.38 13.26 1.13
N SER A 10 17.18 14.59 1.27
CA SER A 10 16.50 15.18 2.44
C SER A 10 14.99 14.85 2.50
N GLN A 11 14.40 14.44 1.40
CA GLN A 11 12.97 14.10 1.27
C GLN A 11 12.70 12.59 1.12
N GLY A 12 13.56 11.76 1.67
CA GLY A 12 13.37 10.30 1.62
C GLY A 12 13.71 9.66 0.28
N GLY A 13 14.44 10.38 -0.59
CA GLY A 13 14.95 9.86 -1.85
C GLY A 13 14.01 9.96 -3.04
N ILE A 14 12.83 10.56 -2.89
CA ILE A 14 11.82 10.71 -3.95
C ILE A 14 11.55 12.19 -4.20
N ILE A 15 11.59 12.61 -5.46
CA ILE A 15 11.25 13.96 -5.90
C ILE A 15 10.21 13.94 -7.02
N THR A 16 9.44 15.02 -7.11
CA THR A 16 8.49 15.24 -8.20
C THR A 16 8.90 16.47 -9.03
N THR A 17 8.65 16.45 -10.33
CA THR A 17 8.94 17.60 -11.20
C THR A 17 8.11 18.83 -10.83
N ALA A 18 6.98 18.66 -10.16
CA ALA A 18 6.16 19.77 -9.66
C ALA A 18 6.88 20.60 -8.57
N GLU A 19 7.84 20.01 -7.87
CA GLU A 19 8.67 20.70 -6.86
C GLU A 19 9.76 21.58 -7.49
N PHE A 20 9.96 21.49 -8.80
CA PHE A 20 10.97 22.18 -9.57
C PHE A 20 10.34 22.86 -10.80
N PRO A 21 9.67 24.00 -10.62
CA PRO A 21 8.90 24.64 -11.69
C PRO A 21 9.78 25.22 -12.81
N ASN A 22 11.09 25.40 -12.56
CA ASN A 22 11.98 26.01 -13.53
C ASN A 22 12.47 24.99 -14.57
N GLN A 23 12.52 25.39 -15.82
CA GLN A 23 13.02 24.55 -16.91
C GLN A 23 14.48 24.11 -16.74
N SER A 24 15.31 24.96 -16.12
CA SER A 24 16.71 24.64 -15.80
C SER A 24 16.82 23.47 -14.82
N ASP A 25 15.92 23.40 -13.83
CA ASP A 25 15.91 22.33 -12.83
C ASP A 25 15.42 21.02 -13.43
N TYR A 26 14.43 21.08 -14.33
CA TYR A 26 14.03 19.92 -15.10
C TYR A 26 15.20 19.32 -15.91
N GLN A 27 16.02 20.17 -16.56
CA GLN A 27 17.23 19.72 -17.28
C GLN A 27 18.26 19.07 -16.33
N LYS A 28 18.39 19.55 -15.11
CA LYS A 28 19.27 18.94 -14.10
C LYS A 28 18.74 17.55 -13.69
N ILE A 29 17.43 17.38 -13.53
CA ILE A 29 16.79 16.09 -13.24
C ILE A 29 17.06 15.11 -14.38
N VAL A 30 16.87 15.54 -15.64
CA VAL A 30 17.13 14.70 -16.83
C VAL A 30 18.59 14.23 -16.85
N ARG A 31 19.54 15.15 -16.63
CA ARG A 31 20.98 14.81 -16.58
C ARG A 31 21.31 13.87 -15.42
N ALA A 32 20.71 14.05 -14.23
CA ALA A 32 20.90 13.16 -13.10
C ALA A 32 20.37 11.75 -13.41
N LYS A 33 19.24 11.64 -14.12
CA LYS A 33 18.72 10.36 -14.63
C LYS A 33 19.70 9.72 -15.63
N GLU A 34 20.24 10.49 -16.58
CA GLU A 34 21.21 9.98 -17.57
C GLU A 34 22.50 9.45 -16.92
N ARG A 35 22.92 10.06 -15.82
CA ARG A 35 24.06 9.59 -15.02
C ARG A 35 23.74 8.44 -14.07
N GLY A 36 22.47 7.98 -14.03
CA GLY A 36 22.04 6.90 -13.12
C GLY A 36 21.90 7.33 -11.65
N GLU A 37 22.04 8.62 -11.34
CA GLU A 37 21.85 9.16 -10.00
C GLU A 37 20.37 9.19 -9.59
N LEU A 38 19.48 9.26 -10.57
CA LEU A 38 18.03 9.19 -10.41
C LEU A 38 17.43 8.14 -11.33
N ILE A 39 16.43 7.43 -10.86
CA ILE A 39 15.59 6.50 -11.64
C ILE A 39 14.22 7.14 -11.81
N ARG A 40 13.67 7.12 -13.02
CA ARG A 40 12.31 7.57 -13.27
C ARG A 40 11.33 6.50 -12.79
N VAL A 41 10.59 6.81 -11.73
CA VAL A 41 9.56 5.93 -11.15
C VAL A 41 8.28 5.95 -11.98
N ARG A 42 7.83 7.13 -12.36
CA ARG A 42 6.71 7.38 -13.29
C ARG A 42 6.86 8.76 -13.91
N HIS A 43 5.89 9.16 -14.74
CA HIS A 43 5.89 10.52 -15.29
C HIS A 43 5.93 11.57 -14.18
N GLY A 44 6.95 12.42 -14.21
CA GLY A 44 7.13 13.49 -13.24
C GLY A 44 7.62 13.06 -11.85
N VAL A 45 7.92 11.77 -11.60
CA VAL A 45 8.44 11.27 -10.32
C VAL A 45 9.76 10.55 -10.54
N TYR A 46 10.77 10.92 -9.74
CA TYR A 46 12.11 10.36 -9.78
C TYR A 46 12.54 9.95 -8.38
N ALA A 47 13.36 8.93 -8.27
CA ALA A 47 13.90 8.44 -7.00
C ALA A 47 15.41 8.19 -7.10
N VAL A 48 16.09 8.35 -5.99
CA VAL A 48 17.46 7.86 -5.79
C VAL A 48 17.41 6.33 -5.78
N PRO A 49 18.30 5.60 -6.49
CA PRO A 49 18.27 4.14 -6.53
C PRO A 49 18.16 3.47 -5.16
N ASP A 50 18.97 3.90 -4.21
CA ASP A 50 18.99 3.34 -2.85
C ASP A 50 17.68 3.54 -2.08
N ALA A 51 16.93 4.59 -2.38
CA ALA A 51 15.63 4.83 -1.74
C ALA A 51 14.58 3.79 -2.13
N LEU A 52 14.71 3.17 -3.29
CA LEU A 52 13.80 2.13 -3.76
C LEU A 52 14.02 0.77 -3.06
N PHE A 53 15.17 0.57 -2.44
CA PHE A 53 15.49 -0.63 -1.67
C PHE A 53 15.16 -0.48 -0.18
N ASN A 54 14.88 0.74 0.28
CA ASN A 54 14.41 0.96 1.64
C ASN A 54 12.98 0.47 1.79
N THR A 55 12.71 -0.22 2.91
CA THR A 55 11.38 -0.74 3.27
C THR A 55 10.32 0.35 3.46
N MET A 56 10.72 1.63 3.43
CA MET A 56 9.89 2.80 3.66
C MET A 56 9.88 3.67 2.40
N ILE A 57 8.90 3.40 1.54
CA ILE A 57 8.69 4.14 0.30
C ILE A 57 7.55 5.15 0.51
N ASP A 58 7.72 6.38 0.01
CA ASP A 58 6.63 7.37 -0.03
C ASP A 58 5.57 6.96 -1.07
N ILE A 59 4.63 6.13 -0.60
CA ILE A 59 3.57 5.57 -1.45
C ILE A 59 2.70 6.68 -2.05
N GLU A 60 2.41 7.75 -1.29
CA GLU A 60 1.55 8.83 -1.79
C GLU A 60 2.20 9.58 -2.97
N ARG A 61 3.51 9.79 -2.95
CA ARG A 61 4.22 10.40 -4.09
C ARG A 61 4.27 9.48 -5.31
N ILE A 62 4.41 8.17 -5.09
CA ILE A 62 4.52 7.19 -6.16
C ILE A 62 3.14 6.85 -6.74
N VAL A 63 2.17 6.59 -5.87
CA VAL A 63 0.79 6.22 -6.22
C VAL A 63 -0.19 7.12 -5.49
N PRO A 64 -0.36 8.40 -5.90
CA PRO A 64 -1.23 9.33 -5.21
C PRO A 64 -2.64 8.76 -5.00
N ASN A 65 -3.21 8.95 -3.79
CA ASN A 65 -4.48 8.38 -3.37
C ASN A 65 -4.52 6.83 -3.40
N GLY A 66 -3.37 6.17 -3.42
CA GLY A 66 -3.28 4.72 -3.23
C GLY A 66 -3.62 4.33 -1.79
N ILE A 67 -4.21 3.16 -1.61
CA ILE A 67 -4.54 2.63 -0.29
C ILE A 67 -3.68 1.40 -0.05
N VAL A 68 -2.82 1.45 0.95
CA VAL A 68 -2.02 0.30 1.40
C VAL A 68 -2.96 -0.76 1.97
N CYS A 69 -2.82 -2.01 1.53
CA CYS A 69 -3.76 -3.08 1.82
C CYS A 69 -3.05 -4.43 1.96
N LEU A 70 -3.83 -5.48 2.20
CA LEU A 70 -3.39 -6.88 2.28
C LEU A 70 -2.17 -7.06 3.20
N TYR A 71 -1.08 -7.65 2.73
CA TYR A 71 0.07 -8.03 3.55
C TYR A 71 0.63 -6.88 4.39
N ASN A 72 0.70 -5.66 3.83
CA ASN A 72 1.20 -4.51 4.57
C ASN A 72 0.23 -4.04 5.65
N ALA A 73 -1.07 -4.05 5.38
CA ALA A 73 -2.07 -3.73 6.38
C ALA A 73 -2.15 -4.83 7.45
N TRP A 74 -2.04 -6.12 7.07
CA TRP A 74 -1.99 -7.20 8.07
C TRP A 74 -0.75 -7.12 8.95
N ALA A 75 0.41 -6.78 8.40
CA ALA A 75 1.62 -6.55 9.20
C ALA A 75 1.44 -5.38 10.17
N TYR A 76 0.91 -4.25 9.70
CA TYR A 76 0.62 -3.08 10.54
C TYR A 76 -0.33 -3.42 11.69
N HIS A 77 -1.45 -4.09 11.39
CA HIS A 77 -2.44 -4.52 12.39
C HIS A 77 -2.02 -5.75 13.19
N GLN A 78 -0.85 -6.33 12.91
CA GLN A 78 -0.35 -7.57 13.52
C GLN A 78 -1.34 -8.73 13.34
N LEU A 79 -1.88 -8.88 12.15
CA LEU A 79 -2.81 -9.94 11.79
C LEU A 79 -2.12 -11.12 11.09
N SER A 80 -0.92 -10.93 10.57
CA SER A 80 -0.11 -11.99 9.95
C SER A 80 1.37 -11.80 10.27
N THR A 81 2.08 -12.91 10.30
CA THR A 81 3.55 -12.95 10.47
C THR A 81 4.30 -12.94 9.12
N VAL A 82 3.57 -13.01 8.02
CA VAL A 82 4.15 -12.97 6.68
C VAL A 82 4.74 -11.60 6.39
N VAL A 83 6.04 -11.57 6.11
CA VAL A 83 6.73 -10.35 5.69
C VAL A 83 6.32 -10.02 4.25
N PRO A 84 5.75 -8.84 3.99
CA PRO A 84 5.34 -8.48 2.64
C PRO A 84 6.54 -8.31 1.72
N PRO A 85 6.59 -9.01 0.56
CA PRO A 85 7.68 -8.87 -0.41
C PRO A 85 7.62 -7.57 -1.19
N SER A 86 6.45 -6.91 -1.17
CA SER A 86 6.17 -5.67 -1.89
C SER A 86 5.09 -4.88 -1.17
N PHE A 87 4.97 -3.59 -1.49
CA PHE A 87 3.84 -2.77 -1.04
C PHE A 87 2.59 -3.12 -1.85
N CYS A 88 1.59 -3.68 -1.20
CA CYS A 88 0.27 -3.93 -1.78
C CYS A 88 -0.55 -2.64 -1.74
N VAL A 89 -0.82 -2.05 -2.90
CA VAL A 89 -1.50 -0.76 -3.00
C VAL A 89 -2.75 -0.88 -3.87
N ALA A 90 -3.92 -0.58 -3.28
CA ALA A 90 -5.18 -0.55 -4.00
C ALA A 90 -5.41 0.80 -4.67
N ILE A 91 -5.88 0.76 -5.91
CA ILE A 91 -6.25 1.92 -6.73
C ILE A 91 -7.57 1.65 -7.45
N GLU A 92 -8.18 2.70 -7.99
CA GLU A 92 -9.40 2.55 -8.78
C GLU A 92 -9.16 1.70 -10.04
N ALA A 93 -10.08 0.78 -10.33
CA ALA A 93 -9.98 -0.18 -11.44
C ALA A 93 -9.84 0.48 -12.83
N LYS A 94 -10.35 1.70 -12.99
CA LYS A 94 -10.24 2.46 -14.26
C LYS A 94 -8.93 3.23 -14.39
N ARG A 95 -8.17 3.35 -13.30
CA ARG A 95 -6.93 4.12 -13.27
C ARG A 95 -5.80 3.33 -13.91
N LYS A 96 -5.10 3.95 -14.84
CA LYS A 96 -3.89 3.39 -15.46
C LYS A 96 -2.67 3.99 -14.77
N VAL A 97 -1.89 3.16 -14.12
CA VAL A 97 -0.61 3.53 -13.51
C VAL A 97 0.47 2.63 -14.13
N ALA A 98 1.39 3.23 -14.86
CA ALA A 98 2.56 2.52 -15.36
C ALA A 98 3.62 2.52 -14.25
N MET A 99 3.96 1.34 -13.75
CA MET A 99 4.99 1.16 -12.73
C MET A 99 6.19 0.45 -13.34
N PRO A 100 7.42 0.91 -13.06
CA PRO A 100 8.61 0.15 -13.39
C PRO A 100 8.60 -1.20 -12.66
N PRO A 101 9.00 -2.29 -13.32
CA PRO A 101 9.02 -3.62 -12.70
C PRO A 101 10.02 -3.74 -11.53
N THR A 102 10.93 -2.80 -11.43
CA THR A 102 11.93 -2.72 -10.34
C THR A 102 11.37 -2.16 -9.03
N LEU A 103 10.17 -1.56 -9.03
CA LEU A 103 9.56 -1.06 -7.80
C LEU A 103 8.87 -2.20 -7.05
N PRO A 104 9.11 -2.33 -5.75
CA PRO A 104 8.44 -3.33 -4.92
C PRO A 104 7.01 -2.89 -4.57
N ILE A 105 6.19 -2.58 -5.59
CA ILE A 105 4.79 -2.19 -5.44
C ILE A 105 3.92 -3.09 -6.31
N GLU A 106 2.96 -3.76 -5.68
CA GLU A 106 1.94 -4.56 -6.33
C GLU A 106 0.60 -3.82 -6.31
N LEU A 107 0.04 -3.54 -7.49
CA LEU A 107 -1.22 -2.81 -7.62
C LEU A 107 -2.42 -3.74 -7.58
N TYR A 108 -3.40 -3.38 -6.75
CA TYR A 108 -4.71 -4.02 -6.65
C TYR A 108 -5.78 -3.08 -7.19
N TYR A 109 -6.57 -3.55 -8.12
CA TYR A 109 -7.58 -2.74 -8.82
C TYR A 109 -8.96 -2.94 -8.20
N TRP A 110 -9.45 -1.91 -7.50
CA TRP A 110 -10.73 -1.96 -6.83
C TRP A 110 -11.76 -1.07 -7.52
N LYS A 111 -13.03 -1.44 -7.39
CA LYS A 111 -14.11 -0.55 -7.77
C LYS A 111 -14.09 0.69 -6.87
N LYS A 112 -14.50 1.86 -7.39
CA LYS A 112 -14.52 3.12 -6.66
C LYS A 112 -15.24 2.99 -5.31
N GLU A 113 -16.40 2.36 -5.29
CA GLU A 113 -17.20 2.11 -4.09
C GLU A 113 -16.44 1.35 -2.98
N ASN A 114 -15.44 0.56 -3.35
CA ASN A 114 -14.61 -0.20 -2.42
C ASN A 114 -13.37 0.56 -1.91
N LEU A 115 -13.10 1.74 -2.44
CA LEU A 115 -12.03 2.64 -1.98
C LEU A 115 -12.52 3.67 -0.95
N GLU A 116 -13.84 3.74 -0.72
CA GLU A 116 -14.48 4.79 0.07
C GLU A 116 -14.81 4.37 1.52
N PHE A 117 -14.54 3.11 1.90
CA PHE A 117 -14.83 2.64 3.26
C PHE A 117 -13.73 1.74 3.81
N GLY A 118 -13.65 1.69 5.14
CA GLY A 118 -12.65 0.89 5.83
C GLY A 118 -11.22 1.35 5.53
N VAL A 119 -11.01 2.64 5.42
CA VAL A 119 -9.72 3.28 5.16
C VAL A 119 -9.42 4.25 6.28
N MET A 120 -8.19 4.23 6.75
CA MET A 120 -7.67 5.11 7.79
C MET A 120 -6.39 5.78 7.32
N ASP A 121 -6.11 6.96 7.85
CA ASP A 121 -4.85 7.64 7.68
C ASP A 121 -3.92 7.24 8.82
N VAL A 122 -2.70 6.84 8.49
CA VAL A 122 -1.67 6.46 9.46
C VAL A 122 -0.38 7.20 9.15
N GLU A 123 0.31 7.64 10.20
CA GLU A 123 1.68 8.10 10.08
C GLU A 123 2.62 6.94 10.35
N MET A 124 3.47 6.62 9.38
CA MET A 124 4.45 5.54 9.49
C MET A 124 5.79 6.03 8.95
N SER A 125 6.79 6.08 9.82
CA SER A 125 8.16 6.54 9.50
C SER A 125 8.22 7.91 8.81
N GLY A 126 7.38 8.86 9.27
CA GLY A 126 7.32 10.22 8.75
C GLY A 126 6.52 10.38 7.45
N TYR A 127 5.85 9.33 6.99
CA TYR A 127 4.96 9.37 5.83
C TYR A 127 3.49 9.23 6.26
N ASN A 128 2.61 10.06 5.70
CA ASN A 128 1.18 9.90 5.80
C ASN A 128 0.72 8.86 4.77
N ILE A 129 0.17 7.76 5.24
CA ILE A 129 -0.23 6.61 4.43
C ILE A 129 -1.71 6.36 4.63
N ARG A 130 -2.46 6.23 3.54
CA ARG A 130 -3.82 5.69 3.57
C ARG A 130 -3.76 4.17 3.57
N MET A 131 -4.44 3.55 4.52
CA MET A 131 -4.38 2.10 4.72
C MET A 131 -5.77 1.55 5.03
N THR A 132 -6.02 0.28 4.73
CA THR A 132 -7.23 -0.39 5.19
C THR A 132 -7.21 -0.54 6.70
N ASP A 133 -8.36 -0.27 7.36
CA ASP A 133 -8.54 -0.54 8.78
C ASP A 133 -8.51 -2.05 9.08
N MET A 134 -8.54 -2.41 10.35
CA MET A 134 -8.38 -3.80 10.79
C MET A 134 -9.51 -4.69 10.28
N GLU A 135 -10.76 -4.28 10.40
CA GLU A 135 -11.94 -5.04 9.96
C GLU A 135 -12.00 -5.19 8.44
N ARG A 136 -11.66 -4.12 7.73
CA ARG A 136 -11.57 -4.17 6.28
C ARG A 136 -10.46 -5.12 5.83
N SER A 137 -9.31 -5.09 6.49
CA SER A 137 -8.17 -5.96 6.20
C SER A 137 -8.51 -7.44 6.37
N VAL A 138 -9.32 -7.80 7.38
CA VAL A 138 -9.85 -9.16 7.54
C VAL A 138 -10.78 -9.55 6.39
N CYS A 139 -11.69 -8.68 6.00
CA CYS A 139 -12.59 -8.93 4.87
C CYS A 139 -11.83 -9.10 3.55
N ASP A 140 -10.75 -8.32 3.36
CA ASP A 140 -9.89 -8.44 2.17
C ASP A 140 -9.13 -9.77 2.18
N ALA A 141 -8.69 -10.31 3.33
CA ALA A 141 -8.11 -11.65 3.41
C ALA A 141 -9.10 -12.72 2.92
N VAL A 142 -10.35 -12.66 3.36
CA VAL A 142 -11.39 -13.59 2.89
C VAL A 142 -11.66 -13.42 1.38
N LYS A 143 -11.70 -12.18 0.89
CA LYS A 143 -11.93 -11.88 -0.52
C LYS A 143 -10.82 -12.41 -1.42
N TYR A 144 -9.58 -12.28 -0.98
CA TYR A 144 -8.39 -12.68 -1.73
C TYR A 144 -7.86 -14.07 -1.37
N ARG A 145 -8.57 -14.87 -0.55
CA ARG A 145 -8.14 -16.17 -0.02
C ARG A 145 -7.56 -17.13 -1.07
N ASN A 146 -8.14 -17.14 -2.28
CA ASN A 146 -7.66 -18.00 -3.37
C ASN A 146 -6.31 -17.52 -3.95
N LYS A 147 -5.97 -16.24 -3.79
CA LYS A 147 -4.70 -15.65 -4.24
C LYS A 147 -3.62 -15.73 -3.17
N ILE A 148 -3.98 -15.50 -1.93
CA ILE A 148 -3.06 -15.43 -0.79
C ILE A 148 -2.83 -16.79 -0.11
N GLY A 149 -3.70 -17.76 -0.36
CA GLY A 149 -3.73 -19.06 0.31
C GLY A 149 -4.67 -19.08 1.52
N LEU A 150 -5.25 -20.27 1.77
CA LEU A 150 -6.21 -20.47 2.86
C LEU A 150 -5.55 -20.36 4.24
N GLU A 151 -4.28 -20.73 4.33
CA GLU A 151 -3.49 -20.66 5.57
C GLU A 151 -3.33 -19.22 6.05
N VAL A 152 -2.93 -18.30 5.15
CA VAL A 152 -2.79 -16.88 5.46
C VAL A 152 -4.14 -16.26 5.83
N CYS A 153 -5.20 -16.62 5.10
CA CYS A 153 -6.55 -16.17 5.41
C CYS A 153 -6.97 -16.60 6.82
N SER A 154 -6.74 -17.86 7.18
CA SER A 154 -7.05 -18.41 8.50
C SER A 154 -6.20 -17.78 9.60
N GLU A 155 -4.92 -17.50 9.34
CA GLU A 155 -4.03 -16.79 10.27
C GLU A 155 -4.57 -15.40 10.59
N VAL A 156 -4.90 -14.62 9.56
CA VAL A 156 -5.45 -13.26 9.70
C VAL A 156 -6.71 -13.26 10.55
N ILE A 157 -7.64 -14.18 10.30
CA ILE A 157 -8.92 -14.27 11.05
C ILE A 157 -8.65 -14.67 12.50
N ARG A 158 -7.82 -15.68 12.76
CA ARG A 158 -7.49 -16.13 14.13
C ARG A 158 -6.80 -15.04 14.94
N ASN A 159 -5.87 -14.30 14.32
CA ASN A 159 -5.18 -13.22 15.00
C ASN A 159 -6.12 -12.03 15.26
N TYR A 160 -7.04 -11.73 14.35
CA TYR A 160 -8.09 -10.74 14.58
C TYR A 160 -8.99 -11.10 15.76
N LEU A 161 -9.43 -12.36 15.88
CA LEU A 161 -10.28 -12.81 16.97
C LEU A 161 -9.61 -12.67 18.36
N LYS A 162 -8.28 -12.66 18.41
CA LYS A 162 -7.51 -12.40 19.65
C LYS A 162 -7.42 -10.92 20.01
N LYS A 163 -7.75 -9.99 19.09
CA LYS A 163 -7.65 -8.55 19.37
C LYS A 163 -8.76 -8.11 20.33
N GLN A 164 -8.39 -7.36 21.36
CA GLN A 164 -9.36 -6.82 22.32
C GLN A 164 -10.22 -5.69 21.74
N ASN A 165 -9.64 -4.92 20.81
CA ASN A 165 -10.27 -3.79 20.15
C ASN A 165 -10.98 -4.17 18.84
N ARG A 166 -11.28 -5.46 18.62
CA ARG A 166 -12.03 -5.92 17.43
C ARG A 166 -13.47 -5.40 17.44
N ASN A 167 -13.98 -5.05 16.27
CA ASN A 167 -15.36 -4.62 16.09
C ASN A 167 -16.11 -5.59 15.15
N LEU A 168 -16.80 -6.56 15.76
CA LEU A 168 -17.54 -7.60 15.01
C LEU A 168 -18.74 -7.04 14.22
N ILE A 169 -19.34 -5.95 14.68
CA ILE A 169 -20.44 -5.29 13.97
C ILE A 169 -19.92 -4.70 12.66
N GLN A 170 -18.85 -3.92 12.75
CA GLN A 170 -18.21 -3.31 11.57
C GLN A 170 -17.65 -4.37 10.61
N LEU A 171 -17.05 -5.44 11.14
CA LEU A 171 -16.60 -6.58 10.34
C LEU A 171 -17.76 -7.18 9.53
N ALA A 172 -18.92 -7.42 10.16
CA ALA A 172 -20.10 -7.97 9.49
C ALA A 172 -20.64 -7.03 8.41
N GLU A 173 -20.65 -5.73 8.64
CA GLU A 173 -21.05 -4.71 7.66
C GLU A 173 -20.12 -4.70 6.44
N TYR A 174 -18.80 -4.69 6.66
CA TYR A 174 -17.83 -4.74 5.57
C TYR A 174 -17.88 -6.05 4.80
N ALA A 175 -18.08 -7.18 5.48
CA ALA A 175 -18.24 -8.49 4.85
C ALA A 175 -19.46 -8.54 3.92
N LYS A 176 -20.58 -7.91 4.30
CA LYS A 176 -21.75 -7.76 3.44
C LYS A 176 -21.45 -6.91 2.20
N ARG A 177 -20.82 -5.73 2.40
CA ARG A 177 -20.46 -4.84 1.28
C ARG A 177 -19.51 -5.50 0.29
N LEU A 178 -18.54 -6.28 0.76
CA LEU A 178 -17.58 -7.00 -0.06
C LEU A 178 -18.09 -8.34 -0.59
N ARG A 179 -19.32 -8.75 -0.21
CA ARG A 179 -19.97 -10.02 -0.59
C ARG A 179 -19.19 -11.26 -0.14
N VAL A 180 -18.58 -11.18 1.04
CA VAL A 180 -17.82 -12.29 1.64
C VAL A 180 -18.42 -12.82 2.94
N ALA A 181 -19.58 -12.30 3.35
CA ALA A 181 -20.19 -12.60 4.67
C ALA A 181 -20.37 -14.10 4.94
N ASN A 182 -20.91 -14.87 3.97
CA ASN A 182 -21.13 -16.30 4.14
C ASN A 182 -19.81 -17.07 4.31
N ILE A 183 -18.80 -16.68 3.54
CA ILE A 183 -17.47 -17.32 3.62
C ILE A 183 -16.79 -16.98 4.94
N LEU A 184 -16.84 -15.71 5.34
CA LEU A 184 -16.30 -15.27 6.63
C LEU A 184 -16.97 -16.03 7.79
N LYS A 185 -18.29 -16.19 7.74
CA LYS A 185 -19.04 -16.93 8.76
C LYS A 185 -18.49 -18.34 8.96
N ASN A 186 -18.24 -19.10 7.87
CA ASN A 186 -17.67 -20.44 7.95
C ASN A 186 -16.29 -20.45 8.66
N TYR A 187 -15.44 -19.45 8.36
CA TYR A 187 -14.14 -19.32 9.04
C TYR A 187 -14.27 -18.99 10.51
N LEU A 188 -15.25 -18.15 10.89
CA LEU A 188 -15.50 -17.79 12.29
C LEU A 188 -16.03 -18.98 13.09
N GLU A 189 -16.90 -19.80 12.52
CA GLU A 189 -17.42 -21.02 13.14
C GLU A 189 -16.29 -22.00 13.46
N ILE A 190 -15.38 -22.25 12.49
CA ILE A 190 -14.22 -23.15 12.67
C ILE A 190 -13.20 -22.58 13.69
N ALA A 191 -13.08 -21.26 13.79
CA ALA A 191 -12.08 -20.64 14.67
C ALA A 191 -12.53 -20.52 16.13
N ILE A 192 -13.81 -20.80 16.43
CA ILE A 192 -14.38 -20.74 17.79
C ILE A 192 -14.44 -22.15 18.43
N GLU A 193 -14.33 -23.21 17.63
CA GLU A 193 -14.14 -24.59 18.09
C GLU A 193 -12.69 -24.84 18.57
#